data_8587b8b95b56d644bcfd82276c2bcd7f
#
_entry.id   8587b8b95b56d644bcfd82276c2bcd7f
#
_cell.length_a   1.000
_cell.length_b   1.000
_cell.length_c   1.000
_cell.angle_alpha   90.00
_cell.angle_beta   90.00
_cell.angle_gamma   90.00
#
_symmetry.space_group_name_H-M   'P 1'
#
loop_
_entity.id
_entity.type
_entity.pdbx_description
1 polymer ?
#
loop_
_entity_poly.entity_id
_entity_poly.type
_entity_poly.pdbx_seq_one_letter_code
_entity_poly.pdbx_strand_id
1 'polypeptide(L)'
;MNKADILQKLHELNWPAEDYWVVAGGAMVLYGLRSETHDLDLGCTTARADILEAAGVPFHPMEDGSGRCFTLGEDVEVFENWLVDRVEPVEGVPVISLQGLREMKRALGREKDRRDIALIDAFLQRGGV
;
A
#
# COMPACT_ATOMS: atom_id res chain seq x y z
N MET A 1 6.78 8.00 8.54
CA MET A 1 5.44 7.78 9.14
C MET A 1 5.44 6.50 9.95
N ASN A 2 4.99 6.58 11.18
CA ASN A 2 4.72 5.40 12.01
C ASN A 2 3.26 4.95 11.82
N LYS A 3 2.84 3.92 12.55
CA LYS A 3 1.47 3.40 12.43
C LYS A 3 0.42 4.49 12.69
N ALA A 4 0.58 5.28 13.72
CA ALA A 4 -0.38 6.35 14.05
C ALA A 4 -0.47 7.39 12.94
N ASP A 5 0.66 7.74 12.34
CA ASP A 5 0.70 8.71 11.24
C ASP A 5 -0.04 8.18 10.02
N ILE A 6 0.17 6.90 9.69
CA ILE A 6 -0.51 6.26 8.56
C ILE A 6 -2.00 6.24 8.77
N LEU A 7 -2.46 5.80 9.95
CA LEU A 7 -3.88 5.74 10.26
C LEU A 7 -4.53 7.12 10.23
N GLN A 8 -3.82 8.14 10.72
CA GLN A 8 -4.31 9.51 10.68
C GLN A 8 -4.44 10.00 9.24
N LYS A 9 -3.45 9.72 8.40
CA LYS A 9 -3.48 10.11 6.97
C LYS A 9 -4.66 9.45 6.26
N LEU A 10 -4.89 8.16 6.48
CA LEU A 10 -6.00 7.45 5.87
C LEU A 10 -7.35 7.97 6.36
N HIS A 11 -7.43 8.33 7.64
CA HIS A 11 -8.63 8.95 8.21
C HIS A 11 -8.93 10.29 7.52
N GLU A 12 -7.90 11.09 7.28
CA GLU A 12 -8.03 12.39 6.60
C GLU A 12 -8.50 12.23 5.16
N LEU A 13 -8.02 11.19 4.45
CA LEU A 13 -8.47 10.89 3.09
C LEU A 13 -9.94 10.50 3.07
N ASN A 14 -10.38 9.78 4.07
CA ASN A 14 -11.78 9.39 4.26
C ASN A 14 -12.37 8.68 3.03
N TRP A 15 -11.59 7.79 2.41
CA TRP A 15 -12.07 7.00 1.27
C TRP A 15 -12.80 5.75 1.74
N PRO A 16 -13.81 5.28 0.99
CA PRO A 16 -14.43 3.99 1.29
C PRO A 16 -13.42 2.85 1.24
N ALA A 17 -13.54 1.90 2.15
CA ALA A 17 -12.60 0.78 2.27
C ALA A 17 -12.54 -0.09 1.01
N GLU A 18 -13.60 -0.11 0.21
CA GLU A 18 -13.64 -0.87 -1.04
C GLU A 18 -12.90 -0.20 -2.20
N ASP A 19 -12.46 1.06 -2.02
CA ASP A 19 -11.84 1.85 -3.08
C ASP A 19 -10.31 1.80 -3.09
N TYR A 20 -9.69 1.36 -2.00
CA TYR A 20 -8.23 1.40 -1.87
C TYR A 20 -7.69 0.28 -0.99
N TRP A 21 -6.37 0.11 -1.02
CA TRP A 21 -5.66 -0.82 -0.13
C TRP A 21 -4.24 -0.32 0.10
N VAL A 22 -3.71 -0.56 1.30
CA VAL A 22 -2.34 -0.17 1.65
C VAL A 22 -1.37 -1.23 1.17
N VAL A 23 -0.29 -0.82 0.53
CA VAL A 23 0.75 -1.72 0.01
C VAL A 23 2.14 -1.26 0.48
N ALA A 24 3.16 -2.02 0.12
CA ALA A 24 4.57 -1.66 0.34
C ALA A 24 4.92 -1.37 1.80
N GLY A 25 5.72 -0.32 2.04
CA GLY A 25 6.23 0.01 3.38
C GLY A 25 5.14 0.29 4.40
N GLY A 26 4.05 0.95 3.97
CA GLY A 26 2.92 1.21 4.85
C GLY A 26 2.27 -0.08 5.36
N ALA A 27 2.14 -1.07 4.47
CA ALA A 27 1.63 -2.38 4.86
C ALA A 27 2.55 -3.04 5.88
N MET A 28 3.86 -2.97 5.68
CA MET A 28 4.83 -3.51 6.64
C MET A 28 4.65 -2.88 8.03
N VAL A 29 4.43 -1.57 8.08
CA VAL A 29 4.21 -0.87 9.34
C VAL A 29 2.90 -1.30 10.00
N LEU A 30 1.82 -1.40 9.23
CA LEU A 30 0.50 -1.77 9.78
C LEU A 30 0.49 -3.20 10.31
N TYR A 31 1.22 -4.12 9.68
CA TYR A 31 1.37 -5.48 10.21
C TYR A 31 2.32 -5.56 11.41
N GLY A 32 2.99 -4.47 11.75
CA GLY A 32 3.93 -4.45 12.87
C GLY A 32 5.31 -5.02 12.54
N LEU A 33 5.66 -5.14 11.26
CA LEU A 33 6.94 -5.68 10.80
C LEU A 33 8.02 -4.61 10.65
N ARG A 34 7.60 -3.34 10.64
CA ARG A 34 8.49 -2.17 10.63
C ARG A 34 7.93 -1.12 11.57
N SER A 35 8.82 -0.29 12.12
CA SER A 35 8.39 0.80 12.99
C SER A 35 7.89 2.01 12.22
N GLU A 36 8.42 2.25 11.02
CA GLU A 36 8.05 3.40 10.21
C GLU A 36 8.38 3.20 8.74
N THR A 37 7.83 4.06 7.89
CA THR A 37 8.14 4.13 6.47
C THR A 37 8.22 5.60 6.06
N HIS A 38 8.92 5.89 4.95
CA HIS A 38 9.02 7.26 4.45
C HIS A 38 7.73 7.68 3.75
N ASP A 39 7.24 6.85 2.85
CA ASP A 39 6.10 7.17 2.01
C ASP A 39 4.97 6.19 2.24
N LEU A 40 3.75 6.66 2.00
CA LEU A 40 2.55 5.81 2.02
C LEU A 40 2.16 5.51 0.58
N ASP A 41 2.21 4.23 0.21
CA ASP A 41 1.78 3.76 -1.11
C ASP A 41 0.44 3.06 -0.99
N LEU A 42 -0.49 3.46 -1.85
CA LEU A 42 -1.84 2.90 -1.88
C LEU A 42 -2.15 2.36 -3.27
N GLY A 43 -2.84 1.24 -3.33
CA GLY A 43 -3.52 0.83 -4.55
C GLY A 43 -4.93 1.39 -4.53
N CYS A 44 -5.54 1.62 -5.68
CA CYS A 44 -6.93 2.05 -5.74
C CYS A 44 -7.66 1.46 -6.94
N THR A 45 -8.99 1.50 -6.88
CA THR A 45 -9.84 1.08 -7.98
C THR A 45 -9.83 2.12 -9.10
N THR A 46 -10.23 1.73 -10.30
CA THR A 46 -10.40 2.66 -11.42
C THR A 46 -11.43 3.73 -11.08
N ALA A 47 -12.49 3.39 -10.38
CA ALA A 47 -13.49 4.37 -9.96
C ALA A 47 -12.89 5.47 -9.09
N ARG A 48 -12.04 5.10 -8.13
CA ARG A 48 -11.35 6.08 -7.29
C ARG A 48 -10.34 6.91 -8.12
N ALA A 49 -9.63 6.27 -9.03
CA ALA A 49 -8.71 6.97 -9.93
C ALA A 49 -9.44 8.02 -10.77
N ASP A 50 -10.61 7.68 -11.29
CA ASP A 50 -11.42 8.64 -12.06
C ASP A 50 -11.79 9.85 -11.20
N ILE A 51 -12.13 9.64 -9.94
CA ILE A 51 -12.48 10.73 -9.02
C ILE A 51 -11.25 11.63 -8.79
N LEU A 52 -10.06 11.01 -8.59
CA LEU A 52 -8.84 11.77 -8.37
C LEU A 52 -8.45 12.60 -9.58
N GLU A 53 -8.57 12.05 -10.77
CA GLU A 53 -8.29 12.78 -11.99
C GLU A 53 -9.26 13.95 -12.16
N ALA A 54 -10.55 13.72 -11.95
CA ALA A 54 -11.57 14.77 -12.03
C ALA A 54 -11.34 15.88 -11.01
N ALA A 55 -10.74 15.55 -9.86
CA ALA A 55 -10.42 16.52 -8.82
C ALA A 55 -9.13 17.30 -9.11
N GLY A 56 -8.43 16.98 -10.20
CA GLY A 56 -7.21 17.70 -10.58
C GLY A 56 -5.96 17.22 -9.87
N VAL A 57 -5.98 16.03 -9.26
CA VAL A 57 -4.79 15.47 -8.59
C VAL A 57 -3.73 15.15 -9.66
N PRO A 58 -2.47 15.58 -9.48
CA PRO A 58 -1.41 15.29 -10.46
C PRO A 58 -1.18 13.79 -10.61
N PHE A 59 -0.99 13.34 -11.83
CA PHE A 59 -0.69 11.94 -12.08
C PHE A 59 0.14 11.76 -13.35
N HIS A 60 0.74 10.57 -13.48
CA HIS A 60 1.38 10.14 -14.72
C HIS A 60 0.96 8.70 -15.00
N PRO A 61 0.97 8.25 -16.27
CA PRO A 61 0.67 6.86 -16.57
C PRO A 61 1.82 5.96 -16.11
N MET A 62 1.47 4.75 -15.67
CA MET A 62 2.48 3.74 -15.32
C MET A 62 3.16 3.25 -16.59
N GLU A 63 4.47 2.98 -16.50
CA GLU A 63 5.27 2.54 -17.64
C GLU A 63 4.79 1.21 -18.23
N ASP A 64 4.26 0.33 -17.39
CA ASP A 64 3.73 -0.97 -17.81
C ASP A 64 2.31 -0.90 -18.38
N GLY A 65 1.72 0.28 -18.46
CA GLY A 65 0.37 0.47 -18.95
C GLY A 65 -0.74 0.01 -18.02
N SER A 66 -0.42 -0.32 -16.76
CA SER A 66 -1.39 -0.85 -15.82
C SER A 66 -2.39 0.18 -15.31
N GLY A 67 -2.08 1.47 -15.40
CA GLY A 67 -2.98 2.52 -14.94
C GLY A 67 -2.25 3.81 -14.63
N ARG A 68 -2.87 4.63 -13.78
CA ARG A 68 -2.37 5.96 -13.41
C ARG A 68 -1.73 5.92 -12.03
N CYS A 69 -0.65 6.70 -11.86
CA CYS A 69 0.00 6.91 -10.57
C CYS A 69 -0.22 8.35 -10.14
N PHE A 70 -0.94 8.56 -9.06
CA PHE A 70 -1.26 9.88 -8.52
C PHE A 70 -0.32 10.25 -7.39
N THR A 71 -0.01 11.53 -7.29
CA THR A 71 0.78 12.08 -6.19
C THR A 71 -0.12 12.95 -5.32
N LEU A 72 -0.27 12.56 -4.05
CA LEU A 72 -1.06 13.32 -3.08
C LEU A 72 -0.09 13.93 -2.07
N GLY A 73 0.16 15.24 -2.22
CA GLY A 73 1.12 15.92 -1.36
C GLY A 73 2.54 15.42 -1.59
N GLU A 74 3.33 15.35 -0.53
CA GLU A 74 4.76 15.00 -0.62
C GLU A 74 5.03 13.53 -0.28
N ASP A 75 4.08 12.84 0.34
CA ASP A 75 4.36 11.57 0.99
C ASP A 75 3.36 10.45 0.67
N VAL A 76 2.41 10.69 -0.23
CA VAL A 76 1.42 9.67 -0.59
C VAL A 76 1.40 9.48 -2.10
N GLU A 77 1.56 8.23 -2.55
CA GLU A 77 1.39 7.85 -3.94
C GLU A 77 0.25 6.84 -4.05
N VAL A 78 -0.57 6.98 -5.10
CA VAL A 78 -1.74 6.14 -5.31
C VAL A 78 -1.68 5.55 -6.71
N PHE A 79 -1.70 4.22 -6.77
CA PHE A 79 -1.52 3.46 -8.01
C PHE A 79 -2.81 2.78 -8.41
N GLU A 80 -3.33 3.12 -9.57
CA GLU A 80 -4.56 2.50 -10.07
C GLU A 80 -4.37 1.02 -10.35
N ASN A 81 -5.19 0.17 -9.71
CA ASN A 81 -5.20 -1.30 -9.88
C ASN A 81 -3.86 -1.99 -9.63
N TRP A 82 -2.96 -1.35 -8.88
CA TRP A 82 -1.62 -1.88 -8.67
C TRP A 82 -1.60 -2.96 -7.61
N LEU A 83 -1.00 -4.10 -7.95
CA LEU A 83 -0.76 -5.21 -7.03
C LEU A 83 -2.03 -5.64 -6.30
N VAL A 84 -3.11 -5.77 -7.05
CA VAL A 84 -4.36 -6.26 -6.50
C VAL A 84 -4.19 -7.74 -6.18
N ASP A 85 -4.35 -8.07 -4.91
CA ASP A 85 -4.37 -9.43 -4.41
C ASP A 85 -5.43 -9.45 -3.32
N ARG A 86 -5.38 -10.44 -2.48
CA ARG A 86 -6.29 -10.48 -1.35
C ARG A 86 -6.03 -9.29 -0.43
N VAL A 87 -7.09 -8.61 -0.04
CA VAL A 87 -7.06 -7.47 0.86
C VAL A 87 -7.68 -7.90 2.19
N GLU A 88 -7.04 -7.56 3.29
CA GLU A 88 -7.49 -7.91 4.65
C GLU A 88 -7.62 -6.66 5.49
N PRO A 89 -8.55 -6.61 6.45
CA PRO A 89 -8.60 -5.49 7.40
C PRO A 89 -7.47 -5.63 8.42
N VAL A 90 -6.64 -4.60 8.53
CA VAL A 90 -5.56 -4.53 9.53
C VAL A 90 -5.68 -3.15 10.17
N GLU A 91 -5.78 -3.09 11.49
CA GLU A 91 -5.97 -1.85 12.21
C GLU A 91 -7.20 -1.07 11.71
N GLY A 92 -8.22 -1.78 11.22
CA GLY A 92 -9.45 -1.18 10.72
C GLY A 92 -9.38 -0.61 9.31
N VAL A 93 -8.29 -0.82 8.58
CA VAL A 93 -8.14 -0.33 7.20
C VAL A 93 -7.80 -1.48 6.25
N PRO A 94 -8.10 -1.33 4.94
CA PRO A 94 -7.79 -2.39 3.97
C PRO A 94 -6.31 -2.42 3.65
N VAL A 95 -5.69 -3.59 3.80
CA VAL A 95 -4.25 -3.78 3.58
C VAL A 95 -4.06 -5.02 2.71
N ILE A 96 -3.10 -4.97 1.78
CA ILE A 96 -2.75 -6.15 0.98
C ILE A 96 -2.39 -7.29 1.93
N SER A 97 -2.78 -8.53 1.60
CA SER A 97 -2.45 -9.69 2.44
C SER A 97 -0.94 -9.86 2.57
N LEU A 98 -0.50 -10.55 3.62
CA LEU A 98 0.94 -10.85 3.79
C LEU A 98 1.48 -11.67 2.62
N GLN A 99 0.67 -12.58 2.07
CA GLN A 99 1.04 -13.34 0.89
C GLN A 99 1.25 -12.43 -0.31
N GLY A 100 0.31 -11.51 -0.57
CA GLY A 100 0.40 -10.55 -1.65
C GLY A 100 1.58 -9.61 -1.47
N LEU A 101 1.81 -9.14 -0.25
CA LEU A 101 2.94 -8.27 0.08
C LEU A 101 4.27 -8.99 -0.20
N ARG A 102 4.37 -10.26 0.20
CA ARG A 102 5.55 -11.09 -0.05
C ARG A 102 5.81 -11.24 -1.55
N GLU A 103 4.78 -11.55 -2.33
CA GLU A 103 4.92 -11.70 -3.78
C GLU A 103 5.32 -10.37 -4.45
N MET A 104 4.77 -9.27 -4.00
CA MET A 104 5.15 -7.94 -4.47
C MET A 104 6.64 -7.68 -4.25
N LYS A 105 7.13 -7.93 -3.03
CA LYS A 105 8.53 -7.76 -2.66
C LYS A 105 9.44 -8.67 -3.47
N ARG A 106 9.01 -9.90 -3.71
CA ARG A 106 9.72 -10.86 -4.51
C ARG A 106 9.88 -10.39 -5.97
N ALA A 107 8.79 -9.85 -6.53
CA ALA A 107 8.81 -9.34 -7.90
C ALA A 107 9.76 -8.15 -8.06
N LEU A 108 9.83 -7.26 -7.07
CA LEU A 108 10.73 -6.12 -7.08
C LEU A 108 12.19 -6.54 -6.93
N GLY A 109 12.48 -7.57 -6.15
CA GLY A 109 13.78 -8.22 -6.08
C GLY A 109 14.96 -7.40 -5.59
N ARG A 110 14.72 -6.27 -4.91
CA ARG A 110 15.79 -5.43 -4.38
C ARG A 110 16.32 -6.02 -3.06
N GLU A 111 17.50 -5.58 -2.63
CA GLU A 111 18.07 -6.07 -1.38
C GLU A 111 17.16 -5.77 -0.19
N LYS A 112 16.60 -4.57 -0.12
CA LYS A 112 15.65 -4.24 0.95
C LYS A 112 14.40 -5.11 0.91
N ASP A 113 13.99 -5.55 -0.28
CA ASP A 113 12.84 -6.44 -0.42
C ASP A 113 13.12 -7.83 0.13
N ARG A 114 14.34 -8.33 -0.03
CA ARG A 114 14.75 -9.62 0.54
C ARG A 114 14.70 -9.56 2.07
N ARG A 115 15.12 -8.46 2.66
CA ARG A 115 15.05 -8.26 4.11
C ARG A 115 13.60 -8.21 4.58
N ASP A 116 12.73 -7.54 3.83
CA ASP A 116 11.31 -7.47 4.14
C ASP A 116 10.65 -8.85 4.03
N ILE A 117 11.01 -9.64 3.00
CA ILE A 117 10.52 -11.02 2.87
C ILE A 117 10.91 -11.86 4.07
N ALA A 118 12.15 -11.72 4.54
CA ALA A 118 12.62 -12.45 5.72
C ALA A 118 11.79 -12.10 6.95
N LEU A 119 11.43 -10.82 7.12
CA LEU A 119 10.57 -10.38 8.22
C LEU A 119 9.17 -10.97 8.10
N ILE A 120 8.61 -10.99 6.90
CA ILE A 120 7.29 -11.57 6.64
C ILE A 120 7.31 -13.07 6.94
N ASP A 121 8.31 -13.78 6.45
CA ASP A 121 8.43 -15.24 6.66
C ASP A 121 8.57 -15.58 8.14
N ALA A 122 9.38 -14.82 8.87
CA ALA A 122 9.53 -15.02 10.31
C ALA A 122 8.20 -14.79 11.05
N PHE A 123 7.45 -13.77 10.65
CA PHE A 123 6.14 -13.47 11.22
C PHE A 123 5.16 -14.61 10.96
N LEU A 124 5.10 -15.11 9.73
CA LEU A 124 4.21 -16.22 9.37
C LEU A 124 4.58 -17.50 10.10
N GLN A 125 5.89 -17.78 10.29
CA GLN A 125 6.38 -18.97 11.03
C GLN A 125 5.99 -18.93 12.50
N ARG A 126 5.86 -17.74 13.07
CA ARG A 126 5.42 -17.60 14.48
C ARG A 126 3.89 -17.71 14.61
N GLY A 127 3.18 -18.05 13.52
CA GLY A 127 1.73 -18.11 13.54
C GLY A 127 1.07 -16.75 13.63
N GLY A 128 1.78 -15.69 13.24
CA GLY A 128 1.27 -14.34 13.22
C GLY A 128 0.18 -14.20 12.17
N VAL A 129 -0.90 -13.56 12.51
CA VAL A 129 -2.06 -13.35 11.62
C VAL A 129 -2.55 -11.94 11.72
#